data_c722c60b0d85d274d6dbe84aa2c456b1
#
_entry.id   c722c60b0d85d274d6dbe84aa2c456b1
#
_cell.length_a   1.000
_cell.length_b   1.000
_cell.length_c   1.000
_cell.angle_alpha   90.00
_cell.angle_beta   90.00
_cell.angle_gamma   90.00
#
_symmetry.space_group_name_H-M   'P 1'
#
loop_
_entity.id
_entity.type
_entity.pdbx_description
1 polymer ?
#
loop_
_entity_poly.entity_id
_entity_poly.type
_entity_poly.pdbx_seq_one_letter_code
_entity_poly.pdbx_strand_id
1 'polypeptide(L)'
;MADEIPAELIVNLEVADRKELEAALSQHFGKKIQIKSKVRETRAEWLELAQMNVQHAIQGKLANHIELNERFHQLEQVVGRPVDRIECFDISHTMGEDTVASCVVFDSGGARKRDYRQFSIHDIQAGDDYAAMRQALTRRYKKALLPDLLLIDGGKGQLHMAMEVMQELGLDAFMV
;
A
#
# COMPACT_ATOMS: atom_id res chain seq x y z
N MET A 1 20.31 7.49 1.91
CA MET A 1 21.49 6.72 2.44
C MET A 1 21.73 5.60 1.46
N ALA A 2 22.88 5.58 0.79
CA ALA A 2 23.27 4.43 -0.01
C ALA A 2 23.47 3.28 0.99
N ASP A 3 22.66 2.23 0.86
CA ASP A 3 22.74 1.07 1.71
C ASP A 3 24.15 0.48 1.60
N GLU A 4 24.90 0.52 2.68
CA GLU A 4 26.24 -0.09 2.75
C GLU A 4 26.07 -1.61 2.71
N ILE A 5 26.19 -2.18 1.52
CA ILE A 5 26.23 -3.64 1.40
C ILE A 5 27.47 -4.18 2.12
N PRO A 6 27.37 -5.26 2.93
CA PRO A 6 28.53 -5.86 3.58
C PRO A 6 29.48 -6.53 2.56
N ALA A 7 30.75 -6.65 2.90
CA ALA A 7 31.74 -7.31 2.05
C ALA A 7 31.52 -8.83 1.93
N GLU A 8 30.79 -9.42 2.86
CA GLU A 8 30.45 -10.83 2.87
C GLU A 8 28.93 -11.02 3.00
N LEU A 9 28.35 -11.76 2.06
CA LEU A 9 26.96 -12.17 2.06
C LEU A 9 26.90 -13.67 2.38
N ILE A 10 26.12 -14.03 3.38
CA ILE A 10 25.90 -15.43 3.77
C ILE A 10 24.52 -15.85 3.29
N VAL A 11 24.45 -16.94 2.55
CA VAL A 11 23.21 -17.46 1.97
C VAL A 11 23.03 -18.94 2.31
N ASN A 12 21.79 -19.39 2.38
CA ASN A 12 21.44 -20.76 2.76
C ASN A 12 21.44 -21.77 1.59
N LEU A 13 21.61 -21.26 0.35
CA LEU A 13 21.61 -22.08 -0.87
C LEU A 13 22.88 -21.82 -1.67
N GLU A 14 23.31 -22.81 -2.45
CA GLU A 14 24.34 -22.59 -3.47
C GLU A 14 23.75 -21.71 -4.59
N VAL A 15 24.40 -20.58 -4.84
CA VAL A 15 23.99 -19.64 -5.88
C VAL A 15 24.61 -20.08 -7.20
N ALA A 16 23.77 -20.30 -8.22
CA ALA A 16 24.25 -20.46 -9.58
C ALA A 16 24.96 -19.18 -10.03
N ASP A 17 25.98 -19.31 -10.86
CA ASP A 17 26.76 -18.17 -11.40
C ASP A 17 27.28 -17.22 -10.30
N ARG A 18 27.66 -17.81 -9.13
CA ARG A 18 28.11 -17.05 -7.95
C ARG A 18 29.21 -16.06 -8.27
N LYS A 19 30.21 -16.48 -9.10
CA LYS A 19 31.36 -15.64 -9.43
C LYS A 19 30.96 -14.42 -10.25
N GLU A 20 30.05 -14.60 -11.16
CA GLU A 20 29.49 -13.53 -12.01
C GLU A 20 28.70 -12.54 -11.16
N LEU A 21 27.89 -13.04 -10.23
CA LEU A 21 27.14 -12.21 -9.30
C LEU A 21 28.07 -11.45 -8.33
N GLU A 22 29.09 -12.10 -7.78
CA GLU A 22 30.13 -11.45 -6.95
C GLU A 22 30.86 -10.33 -7.73
N ALA A 23 31.17 -10.56 -9.01
CA ALA A 23 31.81 -9.57 -9.87
C ALA A 23 30.87 -8.36 -10.13
N ALA A 24 29.62 -8.63 -10.50
CA ALA A 24 28.62 -7.59 -10.76
C ALA A 24 28.37 -6.72 -9.52
N LEU A 25 28.17 -7.35 -8.37
CA LEU A 25 27.97 -6.64 -7.09
C LEU A 25 29.23 -5.84 -6.70
N SER A 26 30.41 -6.43 -6.86
CA SER A 26 31.66 -5.74 -6.53
C SER A 26 31.90 -4.52 -7.43
N GLN A 27 31.56 -4.61 -8.70
CA GLN A 27 31.61 -3.49 -9.64
C GLN A 27 30.60 -2.40 -9.28
N HIS A 28 29.35 -2.80 -9.00
CA HIS A 28 28.28 -1.85 -8.68
C HIS A 28 28.57 -1.04 -7.41
N PHE A 29 29.07 -1.70 -6.36
CA PHE A 29 29.33 -1.08 -5.05
C PHE A 29 30.77 -0.61 -4.86
N GLY A 30 31.65 -0.78 -5.84
CA GLY A 30 33.04 -0.30 -5.80
C GLY A 30 33.91 -0.98 -4.73
N LYS A 31 33.52 -2.16 -4.22
CA LYS A 31 34.25 -2.92 -3.22
C LYS A 31 34.09 -4.42 -3.44
N LYS A 32 35.09 -5.21 -2.99
CA LYS A 32 35.04 -6.66 -3.09
C LYS A 32 33.90 -7.23 -2.25
N ILE A 33 32.98 -7.97 -2.89
CA ILE A 33 31.87 -8.67 -2.25
C ILE A 33 32.04 -10.17 -2.50
N GLN A 34 31.83 -10.97 -1.47
CA GLN A 34 31.88 -12.43 -1.51
C GLN A 34 30.55 -13.03 -1.04
N ILE A 35 30.12 -14.10 -1.71
CA ILE A 35 28.92 -14.86 -1.34
C ILE A 35 29.37 -16.22 -0.82
N LYS A 36 28.94 -16.58 0.40
CA LYS A 36 29.27 -17.84 1.06
C LYS A 36 28.02 -18.62 1.41
N SER A 37 27.94 -19.85 0.92
CA SER A 37 26.83 -20.77 1.25
C SER A 37 27.22 -21.82 2.30
N LYS A 38 28.53 -22.08 2.46
CA LYS A 38 29.03 -23.03 3.45
C LYS A 38 29.75 -22.26 4.55
N VAL A 39 29.09 -22.10 5.67
CA VAL A 39 29.62 -21.39 6.85
C VAL A 39 29.61 -22.29 8.09
N ARG A 40 30.40 -21.95 9.09
CA ARG A 40 30.57 -22.71 10.34
C ARG A 40 30.49 -21.76 11.53
N GLU A 41 30.33 -22.34 12.73
CA GLU A 41 30.29 -21.60 14.01
C GLU A 41 29.31 -20.44 14.02
N THR A 42 29.68 -19.31 14.54
CA THR A 42 28.85 -18.12 14.70
C THR A 42 28.14 -17.70 13.38
N ARG A 43 28.76 -17.90 12.24
CA ARG A 43 28.13 -17.58 10.94
C ARG A 43 27.00 -18.56 10.58
N ALA A 44 27.14 -19.84 11.00
CA ALA A 44 26.07 -20.82 10.84
C ALA A 44 24.88 -20.47 11.74
N GLU A 45 25.11 -19.99 12.97
CA GLU A 45 24.10 -19.52 13.89
C GLU A 45 23.36 -18.29 13.33
N TRP A 46 24.08 -17.34 12.72
CA TRP A 46 23.46 -16.18 12.05
C TRP A 46 22.56 -16.60 10.88
N LEU A 47 23.01 -17.59 10.10
CA LEU A 47 22.23 -18.10 8.98
C LEU A 47 20.96 -18.79 9.46
N GLU A 48 21.04 -19.59 10.51
CA GLU A 48 19.89 -20.24 11.14
C GLU A 48 18.90 -19.22 11.69
N LEU A 49 19.38 -18.19 12.40
CA LEU A 49 18.56 -17.09 12.89
C LEU A 49 17.85 -16.35 11.74
N ALA A 50 18.59 -16.08 10.65
CA ALA A 50 17.99 -15.45 9.47
C ALA A 50 16.91 -16.33 8.83
N GLN A 51 17.12 -17.64 8.75
CA GLN A 51 16.11 -18.58 8.25
C GLN A 51 14.86 -18.62 9.14
N MET A 52 15.04 -18.67 10.45
CA MET A 52 13.92 -18.60 11.40
C MET A 52 13.12 -17.31 11.23
N ASN A 53 13.79 -16.17 11.11
CA ASN A 53 13.15 -14.88 10.89
C ASN A 53 12.34 -14.85 9.58
N VAL A 54 12.87 -15.41 8.51
CA VAL A 54 12.16 -15.54 7.23
C VAL A 54 10.93 -16.43 7.36
N GLN A 55 11.04 -17.57 8.04
CA GLN A 55 9.90 -18.46 8.27
C GLN A 55 8.80 -17.76 9.08
N HIS A 56 9.14 -17.07 10.17
CA HIS A 56 8.17 -16.30 10.95
C HIS A 56 7.53 -15.19 10.13
N ALA A 57 8.30 -14.48 9.31
CA ALA A 57 7.77 -13.42 8.45
C ALA A 57 6.81 -13.97 7.38
N ILE A 58 7.11 -15.14 6.80
CA ILE A 58 6.23 -15.81 5.83
C ILE A 58 4.94 -16.26 6.51
N GLN A 59 5.03 -16.93 7.66
CA GLN A 59 3.84 -17.37 8.42
C GLN A 59 2.95 -16.20 8.82
N GLY A 60 3.52 -15.09 9.30
CA GLY A 60 2.79 -13.87 9.62
C GLY A 60 2.09 -13.26 8.39
N LYS A 61 2.76 -13.22 7.24
CA LYS A 61 2.15 -12.74 5.99
C LYS A 61 1.02 -13.63 5.51
N LEU A 62 1.19 -14.96 5.60
CA LEU A 62 0.13 -15.91 5.21
C LEU A 62 -1.09 -15.79 6.13
N ALA A 63 -0.88 -15.72 7.44
CA ALA A 63 -1.97 -15.53 8.40
C ALA A 63 -2.73 -14.23 8.14
N ASN A 64 -2.02 -13.11 7.95
CA ASN A 64 -2.63 -11.83 7.62
C ASN A 64 -3.41 -11.86 6.29
N HIS A 65 -2.91 -12.59 5.30
CA HIS A 65 -3.60 -12.72 4.00
C HIS A 65 -4.91 -13.53 4.14
N ILE A 66 -4.88 -14.62 4.91
CA ILE A 66 -6.08 -15.42 5.18
C ILE A 66 -7.12 -14.57 5.92
N GLU A 67 -6.72 -13.88 6.98
CA GLU A 67 -7.61 -13.00 7.75
C GLU A 67 -8.21 -11.90 6.89
N LEU A 68 -7.41 -11.29 6.02
CA LEU A 68 -7.86 -10.23 5.13
C LEU A 68 -8.89 -10.76 4.12
N ASN A 69 -8.63 -11.90 3.50
CA ASN A 69 -9.58 -12.53 2.57
C ASN A 69 -10.91 -12.85 3.25
N GLU A 70 -10.88 -13.32 4.50
CA GLU A 70 -12.08 -13.59 5.28
C GLU A 70 -12.88 -12.30 5.56
N ARG A 71 -12.19 -11.22 5.91
CA ARG A 71 -12.79 -9.88 6.09
C ARG A 71 -13.42 -9.35 4.79
N PHE A 72 -12.75 -9.53 3.65
CA PHE A 72 -13.32 -9.17 2.35
C PHE A 72 -14.57 -9.97 2.04
N HIS A 73 -14.56 -11.28 2.29
CA HIS A 73 -15.72 -12.12 2.09
C HIS A 73 -16.91 -11.72 2.99
N GLN A 74 -16.66 -11.39 4.26
CA GLN A 74 -17.68 -10.86 5.16
C GLN A 74 -18.24 -9.52 4.67
N LEU A 75 -17.37 -8.64 4.17
CA LEU A 75 -17.79 -7.37 3.58
C LEU A 75 -18.70 -7.60 2.37
N GLU A 76 -18.34 -8.49 1.45
CA GLU A 76 -19.17 -8.86 0.28
C GLU A 76 -20.55 -9.35 0.68
N GLN A 77 -20.65 -10.14 1.76
CA GLN A 77 -21.93 -10.59 2.30
C GLN A 77 -22.79 -9.42 2.80
N VAL A 78 -22.17 -8.43 3.45
CA VAL A 78 -22.87 -7.25 3.96
C VAL A 78 -23.32 -6.33 2.82
N VAL A 79 -22.45 -6.10 1.83
CA VAL A 79 -22.74 -5.23 0.68
C VAL A 79 -23.60 -5.91 -0.40
N GLY A 80 -23.68 -7.24 -0.38
CA GLY A 80 -24.47 -8.03 -1.33
C GLY A 80 -23.88 -8.11 -2.74
N ARG A 81 -22.59 -7.83 -2.91
CA ARG A 81 -21.89 -7.85 -4.21
C ARG A 81 -20.38 -8.14 -4.04
N PRO A 82 -19.70 -8.64 -5.08
CA PRO A 82 -18.26 -8.81 -5.08
C PRO A 82 -17.53 -7.47 -4.89
N VAL A 83 -16.43 -7.50 -4.14
CA VAL A 83 -15.60 -6.32 -3.84
C VAL A 83 -14.13 -6.68 -3.97
N ASP A 84 -13.51 -6.32 -5.09
CA ASP A 84 -12.08 -6.52 -5.33
C ASP A 84 -11.24 -5.29 -4.95
N ARG A 85 -11.83 -4.09 -5.09
CA ARG A 85 -11.15 -2.83 -4.85
C ARG A 85 -12.00 -1.87 -4.03
N ILE A 86 -11.40 -1.39 -2.96
CA ILE A 86 -11.98 -0.39 -2.05
C ILE A 86 -11.14 0.88 -2.11
N GLU A 87 -11.78 2.02 -2.25
CA GLU A 87 -11.15 3.33 -2.04
C GLU A 87 -11.86 4.05 -0.89
N CYS A 88 -11.09 4.63 0.02
CA CYS A 88 -11.62 5.39 1.14
C CYS A 88 -11.08 6.82 1.09
N PHE A 89 -11.98 7.79 1.22
CA PHE A 89 -11.66 9.21 1.28
C PHE A 89 -11.86 9.77 2.67
N ASP A 90 -10.86 10.53 3.10
CA ASP A 90 -10.85 11.30 4.35
C ASP A 90 -10.47 12.75 4.03
N ILE A 91 -11.12 13.71 4.71
CA ILE A 91 -10.78 15.13 4.65
C ILE A 91 -10.11 15.51 5.97
N SER A 92 -8.90 16.00 5.87
CA SER A 92 -8.11 16.42 7.02
C SER A 92 -7.72 17.90 6.90
N HIS A 93 -7.85 18.63 8.01
CA HIS A 93 -7.40 20.00 8.13
C HIS A 93 -6.11 20.04 8.94
N THR A 94 -5.06 20.57 8.35
CA THR A 94 -3.84 20.91 9.12
C THR A 94 -4.09 22.20 9.88
N MET A 95 -3.66 22.24 11.14
CA MET A 95 -3.81 23.42 12.00
C MET A 95 -3.14 24.64 11.34
N GLY A 96 -3.98 25.42 10.65
CA GLY A 96 -3.55 26.72 10.15
C GLY A 96 -3.99 27.12 8.76
N GLU A 97 -3.88 26.30 7.70
CA GLU A 97 -4.15 26.85 6.33
C GLU A 97 -4.44 25.82 5.23
N ASP A 98 -4.03 24.54 5.34
CA ASP A 98 -4.16 23.61 4.22
C ASP A 98 -5.17 22.50 4.49
N THR A 99 -6.22 22.45 3.69
CA THR A 99 -7.14 21.33 3.63
C THR A 99 -6.56 20.27 2.67
N VAL A 100 -6.49 19.04 3.13
CA VAL A 100 -5.99 17.90 2.36
C VAL A 100 -7.01 16.80 2.35
N ALA A 101 -7.30 16.26 1.17
CA ALA A 101 -8.06 15.02 1.04
C ALA A 101 -7.12 13.86 0.78
N SER A 102 -7.31 12.77 1.50
CA SER A 102 -6.56 11.53 1.35
C SER A 102 -7.44 10.46 0.71
N CYS A 103 -6.88 9.72 -0.23
CA CYS A 103 -7.50 8.52 -0.81
C CYS A 103 -6.59 7.33 -0.53
N VAL A 104 -7.04 6.41 0.28
CA VAL A 104 -6.38 5.13 0.53
C VAL A 104 -7.06 4.03 -0.26
N VAL A 105 -6.29 3.03 -0.67
CA VAL A 105 -6.76 1.97 -1.57
C VAL A 105 -6.40 0.61 -1.00
N PHE A 106 -7.38 -0.29 -1.01
CA PHE A 106 -7.24 -1.66 -0.56
C PHE A 106 -7.76 -2.65 -1.61
N ASP A 107 -7.20 -3.84 -1.61
CA ASP A 107 -7.73 -5.02 -2.30
C ASP A 107 -7.54 -6.26 -1.42
N SER A 108 -7.90 -7.44 -1.93
CA SER A 108 -7.73 -8.71 -1.21
C SER A 108 -6.27 -9.01 -0.84
N GLY A 109 -5.29 -8.38 -1.48
CA GLY A 109 -3.87 -8.44 -1.10
C GLY A 109 -3.48 -7.44 -0.01
N GLY A 110 -4.38 -6.54 0.42
CA GLY A 110 -4.17 -5.53 1.44
C GLY A 110 -4.02 -4.10 0.90
N ALA A 111 -3.30 -3.28 1.65
CA ALA A 111 -3.11 -1.88 1.34
C ALA A 111 -2.30 -1.65 0.06
N ARG A 112 -2.92 -1.04 -0.95
CA ARG A 112 -2.30 -0.69 -2.26
C ARG A 112 -1.61 0.66 -2.19
N LYS A 113 -0.55 0.80 -1.41
CA LYS A 113 0.13 2.07 -1.14
C LYS A 113 0.55 2.85 -2.40
N ARG A 114 0.88 2.15 -3.51
CA ARG A 114 1.21 2.78 -4.80
C ARG A 114 0.05 3.55 -5.42
N ASP A 115 -1.19 3.16 -5.07
CA ASP A 115 -2.42 3.73 -5.59
C ASP A 115 -2.99 4.84 -4.68
N TYR A 116 -2.42 5.03 -3.49
CA TYR A 116 -2.78 6.12 -2.59
C TYR A 116 -2.60 7.47 -3.26
N ARG A 117 -3.50 8.39 -2.97
CA ARG A 117 -3.42 9.77 -3.47
C ARG A 117 -3.70 10.73 -2.35
N GLN A 118 -3.04 11.85 -2.44
CA GLN A 118 -3.27 13.00 -1.58
C GLN A 118 -3.57 14.20 -2.48
N PHE A 119 -4.60 14.96 -2.14
CA PHE A 119 -5.07 16.10 -2.89
C PHE A 119 -4.99 17.34 -2.00
N SER A 120 -4.09 18.25 -2.33
CA SER A 120 -4.13 19.59 -1.76
C SER A 120 -5.38 20.29 -2.30
N ILE A 121 -6.20 20.79 -1.41
CA ILE A 121 -7.46 21.45 -1.70
C ILE A 121 -7.23 22.96 -1.66
N HIS A 122 -7.72 23.65 -2.65
CA HIS A 122 -7.53 25.10 -2.81
C HIS A 122 -8.87 25.79 -3.11
N ASP A 123 -8.89 27.09 -2.86
CA ASP A 123 -10.03 27.95 -3.23
C ASP A 123 -11.36 27.53 -2.60
N ILE A 124 -11.33 27.06 -1.36
CA ILE A 124 -12.49 26.75 -0.54
C ILE A 124 -12.52 27.60 0.74
N GLN A 125 -13.68 27.74 1.36
CA GLN A 125 -13.75 28.32 2.70
C GLN A 125 -13.13 27.38 3.73
N ALA A 126 -12.49 27.94 4.76
CA ALA A 126 -11.93 27.14 5.84
C ALA A 126 -13.04 26.29 6.52
N GLY A 127 -12.81 24.98 6.62
CA GLY A 127 -13.77 24.05 7.20
C GLY A 127 -14.92 23.61 6.25
N ASP A 128 -14.84 23.94 4.97
CA ASP A 128 -15.81 23.45 3.97
C ASP A 128 -15.43 22.06 3.46
N ASP A 129 -15.74 21.03 4.26
CA ASP A 129 -15.50 19.63 3.91
C ASP A 129 -16.25 19.19 2.65
N TYR A 130 -17.40 19.79 2.37
CA TYR A 130 -18.19 19.45 1.18
C TYR A 130 -17.49 19.90 -0.10
N ALA A 131 -16.99 21.12 -0.13
CA ALA A 131 -16.20 21.62 -1.27
C ALA A 131 -14.88 20.83 -1.42
N ALA A 132 -14.24 20.47 -0.30
CA ALA A 132 -13.03 19.66 -0.29
C ALA A 132 -13.29 18.27 -0.89
N MET A 133 -14.32 17.58 -0.44
CA MET A 133 -14.71 16.25 -0.93
C MET A 133 -15.05 16.30 -2.43
N ARG A 134 -15.85 17.30 -2.85
CA ARG A 134 -16.19 17.53 -4.27
C ARG A 134 -14.94 17.68 -5.12
N GLN A 135 -13.99 18.49 -4.68
CA GLN A 135 -12.75 18.73 -5.42
C GLN A 135 -11.89 17.47 -5.55
N ALA A 136 -11.75 16.70 -4.45
CA ALA A 136 -10.96 15.47 -4.40
C ALA A 136 -11.55 14.40 -5.31
N LEU A 137 -12.85 14.10 -5.18
CA LEU A 137 -13.54 13.09 -5.97
C LEU A 137 -13.54 13.43 -7.47
N THR A 138 -13.82 14.68 -7.82
CA THR A 138 -13.76 15.15 -9.20
C THR A 138 -12.36 14.95 -9.80
N ARG A 139 -11.30 15.31 -9.06
CA ARG A 139 -9.91 15.14 -9.53
C ARG A 139 -9.54 13.69 -9.66
N ARG A 140 -10.01 12.83 -8.75
CA ARG A 140 -9.75 11.38 -8.79
C ARG A 140 -10.42 10.74 -9.99
N TYR A 141 -11.73 10.90 -10.12
CA TYR A 141 -12.53 10.08 -11.04
C TYR A 141 -12.72 10.67 -12.45
N LYS A 142 -12.19 11.85 -12.73
CA LYS A 142 -12.01 12.29 -14.14
C LYS A 142 -11.07 11.39 -14.94
N LYS A 143 -10.17 10.64 -14.29
CA LYS A 143 -9.10 9.88 -14.98
C LYS A 143 -8.92 8.46 -14.44
N ALA A 144 -9.44 8.13 -13.27
CA ALA A 144 -9.29 6.82 -12.64
C ALA A 144 -10.52 5.94 -12.87
N LEU A 145 -10.30 4.63 -12.86
CA LEU A 145 -11.38 3.65 -12.80
C LEU A 145 -12.04 3.73 -11.42
N LEU A 146 -13.35 3.48 -11.38
CA LEU A 146 -14.10 3.36 -10.13
C LEU A 146 -13.65 2.14 -9.33
N PRO A 147 -13.65 2.21 -7.99
CA PRO A 147 -13.56 1.04 -7.15
C PRO A 147 -14.92 0.29 -7.13
N ASP A 148 -14.90 -0.96 -6.64
CA ASP A 148 -16.14 -1.71 -6.39
C ASP A 148 -16.89 -1.16 -5.18
N LEU A 149 -16.15 -0.57 -4.23
CA LEU A 149 -16.69 0.08 -3.05
C LEU A 149 -15.94 1.39 -2.77
N LEU A 150 -16.69 2.48 -2.68
CA LEU A 150 -16.20 3.79 -2.28
C LEU A 150 -16.68 4.08 -0.86
N LEU A 151 -15.74 4.19 0.08
CA LEU A 151 -16.00 4.60 1.46
C LEU A 151 -15.74 6.09 1.62
N ILE A 152 -16.67 6.76 2.29
CA ILE A 152 -16.55 8.18 2.65
C ILE A 152 -16.43 8.25 4.17
N ASP A 153 -15.23 8.58 4.65
CA ASP A 153 -15.00 8.80 6.07
C ASP A 153 -15.57 10.16 6.47
N GLY A 154 -16.85 10.13 6.84
CA GLY A 154 -17.59 11.34 7.15
C GLY A 154 -19.06 11.10 7.46
N GLY A 155 -19.78 12.19 7.66
CA GLY A 155 -21.20 12.13 7.95
C GLY A 155 -22.09 11.98 6.69
N LYS A 156 -23.40 11.82 6.92
CA LYS A 156 -24.40 11.69 5.85
C LYS A 156 -24.34 12.79 4.79
N GLY A 157 -23.95 14.01 5.19
CA GLY A 157 -23.81 15.13 4.26
C GLY A 157 -22.65 14.97 3.29
N GLN A 158 -21.50 14.47 3.76
CA GLN A 158 -20.34 14.19 2.90
C GLN A 158 -20.63 13.04 1.95
N LEU A 159 -21.32 11.99 2.42
CA LEU A 159 -21.77 10.90 1.56
C LEU A 159 -22.74 11.42 0.47
N HIS A 160 -23.71 12.25 0.84
CA HIS A 160 -24.66 12.85 -0.12
C HIS A 160 -23.93 13.68 -1.18
N MET A 161 -22.96 14.50 -0.76
CA MET A 161 -22.11 15.26 -1.66
C MET A 161 -21.32 14.36 -2.61
N ALA A 162 -20.78 13.26 -2.10
CA ALA A 162 -20.07 12.29 -2.94
C ALA A 162 -20.99 11.67 -4.00
N MET A 163 -22.24 11.35 -3.64
CA MET A 163 -23.26 10.85 -4.58
C MET A 163 -23.56 11.87 -5.68
N GLU A 164 -23.75 13.15 -5.33
CA GLU A 164 -23.97 14.22 -6.31
C GLU A 164 -22.80 14.35 -7.30
N VAL A 165 -21.56 14.31 -6.79
CA VAL A 165 -20.37 14.38 -7.65
C VAL A 165 -20.29 13.21 -8.61
N MET A 166 -20.59 11.98 -8.16
CA MET A 166 -20.61 10.82 -9.04
C MET A 166 -21.69 10.95 -10.11
N GLN A 167 -22.88 11.43 -9.75
CA GLN A 167 -23.97 11.68 -10.71
C GLN A 167 -23.57 12.73 -11.75
N GLU A 168 -22.94 13.84 -11.34
CA GLU A 168 -22.44 14.89 -12.25
C GLU A 168 -21.39 14.36 -13.22
N LEU A 169 -20.56 13.41 -12.77
CA LEU A 169 -19.56 12.76 -13.61
C LEU A 169 -20.12 11.65 -14.49
N GLY A 170 -21.43 11.31 -14.36
CA GLY A 170 -22.06 10.20 -15.07
C GLY A 170 -21.55 8.83 -14.63
N LEU A 171 -21.12 8.70 -13.37
CA LEU A 171 -20.53 7.50 -12.80
C LEU A 171 -21.49 6.87 -11.78
N ASP A 172 -21.64 5.54 -11.86
CA ASP A 172 -22.42 4.76 -10.90
C ASP A 172 -21.45 4.03 -9.95
N ALA A 173 -21.23 4.60 -8.77
CA ALA A 173 -20.36 4.05 -7.75
C ALA A 173 -21.17 3.56 -6.55
N PHE A 174 -20.88 2.36 -6.07
CA PHE A 174 -21.44 1.89 -4.81
C PHE A 174 -20.68 2.54 -3.64
N MET A 175 -21.43 3.26 -2.79
CA MET A 175 -20.85 4.09 -1.73
C MET A 175 -21.48 3.80 -0.37
N VAL A 176 -20.65 3.93 0.66
CA VAL A 176 -21.06 3.84 2.07
C VAL A 176 -20.35 4.92 2.88
#